data_bc4d0138df1f56a17347422e27d064c0
#
_entry.id   bc4d0138df1f56a17347422e27d064c0
#
_cell.length_a   1.000
_cell.length_b   1.000
_cell.length_c   1.000
_cell.angle_alpha   90.00
_cell.angle_beta   90.00
_cell.angle_gamma   90.00
#
_symmetry.space_group_name_H-M   'P 1'
#
loop_
_entity.id
_entity.type
_entity.pdbx_description
1 polymer ?
#
loop_
_entity_poly.entity_id
_entity_poly.type
_entity_poly.pdbx_seq_one_letter_code
_entity_poly.pdbx_strand_id
1 'polypeptide(L)'
;MAAQCTDARVNVVVQDLFAKYPNVAALAAAEPEEIEEIVRPCGLGRSKARDISACMRMLRDKYDCNVPDDFDALLELPGVGRKSANLIMGDVFGRPAIVTDTHCIRLCNRIGLVDNIKEPKKVEMALWKIIPPQEGSDFCHRLVDHGRAVCTARTTPYCERCCLRDVCRYAHEEGLSLIHISEPTRRRG
;
A
#
# COMPACT_ATOMS: atom_id res chain seq x y z
N MET A 1 3.81 -11.85 -1.34
CA MET A 1 3.20 -12.20 -2.64
C MET A 1 2.71 -11.00 -3.43
N ALA A 2 2.17 -9.95 -2.80
CA ALA A 2 1.52 -8.80 -3.47
C ALA A 2 2.45 -7.86 -4.29
N ALA A 3 3.78 -7.91 -4.10
CA ALA A 3 4.70 -7.08 -4.88
C ALA A 3 4.56 -7.36 -6.38
N GLN A 4 4.25 -6.31 -7.16
CA GLN A 4 4.02 -6.38 -8.62
C GLN A 4 2.94 -7.39 -9.07
N CYS A 5 1.94 -7.63 -8.22
CA CYS A 5 0.83 -8.53 -8.50
C CYS A 5 -0.49 -7.88 -8.09
N THR A 6 -1.58 -8.24 -8.75
CA THR A 6 -2.92 -7.76 -8.38
C THR A 6 -3.45 -8.53 -7.16
N ASP A 7 -4.22 -7.86 -6.30
CA ASP A 7 -4.82 -8.49 -5.13
C ASP A 7 -5.71 -9.68 -5.51
N ALA A 8 -6.47 -9.57 -6.59
CA ALA A 8 -7.32 -10.67 -7.10
C ALA A 8 -6.50 -11.94 -7.42
N ARG A 9 -5.33 -11.79 -8.05
CA ARG A 9 -4.44 -12.92 -8.34
C ARG A 9 -3.84 -13.52 -7.08
N VAL A 10 -3.39 -12.67 -6.16
CA VAL A 10 -2.84 -13.11 -4.86
C VAL A 10 -3.89 -13.90 -4.08
N ASN A 11 -5.14 -13.43 -4.05
CA ASN A 11 -6.23 -14.10 -3.33
C ASN A 11 -6.53 -15.50 -3.85
N VAL A 12 -6.40 -15.74 -5.16
CA VAL A 12 -6.54 -17.10 -5.73
C VAL A 12 -5.37 -17.98 -5.33
N VAL A 13 -4.13 -17.51 -5.56
CA VAL A 13 -2.91 -18.30 -5.32
C VAL A 13 -2.72 -18.64 -3.83
N VAL A 14 -3.13 -17.74 -2.94
CA VAL A 14 -3.04 -17.95 -1.48
C VAL A 14 -3.93 -19.13 -1.02
N GLN A 15 -5.06 -19.36 -1.66
CA GLN A 15 -5.93 -20.49 -1.33
C GLN A 15 -5.23 -21.81 -1.63
N ASP A 16 -4.58 -21.94 -2.78
CA ASP A 16 -3.84 -23.15 -3.15
C ASP A 16 -2.64 -23.36 -2.22
N LEU A 17 -1.92 -22.26 -1.89
CA LEU A 17 -0.79 -22.31 -0.99
C LEU A 17 -1.17 -22.82 0.41
N PHE A 18 -2.26 -22.29 0.99
CA PHE A 18 -2.71 -22.66 2.32
C PHE A 18 -3.47 -24.01 2.35
N ALA A 19 -4.05 -24.45 1.22
CA ALA A 19 -4.58 -25.79 1.10
C ALA A 19 -3.46 -26.85 1.17
N LYS A 20 -2.32 -26.57 0.54
CA LYS A 20 -1.14 -27.47 0.57
C LYS A 20 -0.36 -27.35 1.89
N TYR A 21 -0.21 -26.15 2.43
CA TYR A 21 0.56 -25.84 3.65
C TYR A 21 -0.28 -25.10 4.66
N PRO A 22 -1.05 -25.80 5.52
CA PRO A 22 -2.10 -25.18 6.34
C PRO A 22 -1.60 -24.35 7.54
N ASN A 23 -0.30 -24.38 7.83
CA ASN A 23 0.28 -23.61 8.93
C ASN A 23 1.74 -23.21 8.66
N VAL A 24 2.30 -22.39 9.54
CA VAL A 24 3.67 -21.88 9.44
C VAL A 24 4.68 -23.02 9.41
N ALA A 25 4.53 -24.03 10.28
CA ALA A 25 5.47 -25.15 10.37
C ALA A 25 5.51 -25.98 9.07
N ALA A 26 4.33 -26.26 8.48
CA ALA A 26 4.24 -26.98 7.21
C ALA A 26 4.89 -26.19 6.06
N LEU A 27 4.64 -24.88 6.00
CA LEU A 27 5.21 -24.02 4.95
C LEU A 27 6.71 -23.77 5.16
N ALA A 28 7.18 -23.75 6.41
CA ALA A 28 8.61 -23.65 6.75
C ALA A 28 9.41 -24.94 6.39
N ALA A 29 8.73 -26.09 6.39
CA ALA A 29 9.31 -27.37 6.00
C ALA A 29 9.31 -27.61 4.48
N ALA A 30 8.54 -26.82 3.72
CA ALA A 30 8.45 -26.96 2.26
C ALA A 30 9.74 -26.49 1.57
N GLU A 31 10.07 -27.16 0.47
CA GLU A 31 11.17 -26.71 -0.38
C GLU A 31 10.78 -25.48 -1.21
N PRO A 32 11.67 -24.50 -1.39
CA PRO A 32 11.38 -23.28 -2.14
C PRO A 32 10.86 -23.54 -3.56
N GLU A 33 11.30 -24.60 -4.21
CA GLU A 33 10.89 -25.00 -5.55
C GLU A 33 9.41 -25.40 -5.60
N GLU A 34 8.90 -26.08 -4.58
CA GLU A 34 7.49 -26.45 -4.48
C GLU A 34 6.60 -25.22 -4.23
N ILE A 35 7.10 -24.28 -3.42
CA ILE A 35 6.41 -22.99 -3.20
C ILE A 35 6.40 -22.19 -4.51
N GLU A 36 7.51 -22.17 -5.26
CA GLU A 36 7.62 -21.46 -6.53
C GLU A 36 6.56 -21.91 -7.53
N GLU A 37 6.32 -23.21 -7.65
CA GLU A 37 5.29 -23.75 -8.56
C GLU A 37 3.93 -23.14 -8.29
N ILE A 38 3.55 -22.96 -7.01
CA ILE A 38 2.28 -22.42 -6.61
C ILE A 38 2.24 -20.89 -6.81
N VAL A 39 3.29 -20.15 -6.42
CA VAL A 39 3.29 -18.69 -6.44
C VAL A 39 3.71 -18.07 -7.77
N ARG A 40 4.17 -18.86 -8.73
CA ARG A 40 4.60 -18.44 -10.08
C ARG A 40 3.60 -17.51 -10.78
N PRO A 41 2.27 -17.76 -10.70
CA PRO A 41 1.28 -16.87 -11.33
C PRO A 41 1.28 -15.43 -10.79
N CYS A 42 1.85 -15.19 -9.59
CA CYS A 42 2.00 -13.86 -9.02
C CYS A 42 3.18 -13.05 -9.60
N GLY A 43 3.96 -13.63 -10.54
CA GLY A 43 5.20 -13.04 -11.03
C GLY A 43 6.34 -13.10 -10.01
N LEU A 44 7.59 -13.01 -10.46
CA LEU A 44 8.78 -13.13 -9.61
C LEU A 44 8.77 -14.40 -8.71
N GLY A 45 8.24 -15.50 -9.22
CA GLY A 45 7.94 -16.72 -8.46
C GLY A 45 9.13 -17.21 -7.64
N ARG A 46 10.32 -17.31 -8.25
CA ARG A 46 11.54 -17.78 -7.57
C ARG A 46 11.97 -16.89 -6.39
N SER A 47 11.94 -15.57 -6.56
CA SER A 47 12.27 -14.63 -5.48
C SER A 47 11.23 -14.69 -4.36
N LYS A 48 9.95 -14.70 -4.72
CA LYS A 48 8.84 -14.80 -3.77
C LYS A 48 8.87 -16.11 -2.98
N ALA A 49 9.12 -17.24 -3.64
CA ALA A 49 9.21 -18.54 -2.99
C ALA A 49 10.35 -18.59 -1.98
N ARG A 50 11.50 -18.05 -2.34
CA ARG A 50 12.66 -17.96 -1.45
C ARG A 50 12.37 -17.09 -0.21
N ASP A 51 11.77 -15.92 -0.43
CA ASP A 51 11.41 -15.02 0.67
C ASP A 51 10.33 -15.63 1.58
N ILE A 52 9.32 -16.29 1.01
CA ILE A 52 8.28 -17.00 1.78
C ILE A 52 8.91 -18.11 2.62
N SER A 53 9.72 -18.99 2.01
CA SER A 53 10.40 -20.08 2.72
C SER A 53 11.27 -19.54 3.87
N ALA A 54 12.11 -18.55 3.61
CA ALA A 54 12.97 -17.95 4.61
C ALA A 54 12.18 -17.25 5.74
N CYS A 55 11.11 -16.55 5.40
CA CYS A 55 10.21 -15.91 6.36
C CYS A 55 9.55 -16.96 7.28
N MET A 56 9.00 -18.03 6.72
CA MET A 56 8.33 -19.07 7.50
C MET A 56 9.31 -19.83 8.40
N ARG A 57 10.53 -20.10 7.92
CA ARG A 57 11.59 -20.70 8.74
C ARG A 57 11.98 -19.78 9.90
N MET A 58 12.10 -18.47 9.67
CA MET A 58 12.39 -17.51 10.74
C MET A 58 11.24 -17.43 11.76
N LEU A 59 9.97 -17.42 11.31
CA LEU A 59 8.82 -17.44 12.20
C LEU A 59 8.82 -18.72 13.08
N ARG A 60 9.12 -19.88 12.49
CA ARG A 60 9.22 -21.14 13.23
C ARG A 60 10.35 -21.11 14.26
N ASP A 61 11.56 -20.69 13.83
CA ASP A 61 12.77 -20.87 14.63
C ASP A 61 12.99 -19.77 15.69
N LYS A 62 12.53 -18.54 15.42
CA LYS A 62 12.72 -17.39 16.30
C LYS A 62 11.45 -16.96 17.06
N TYR A 63 10.27 -17.23 16.47
CA TYR A 63 9.00 -16.68 16.99
C TYR A 63 7.96 -17.76 17.31
N ASP A 64 8.38 -19.03 17.45
CA ASP A 64 7.48 -20.17 17.77
C ASP A 64 6.22 -20.21 16.90
N CYS A 65 6.41 -20.07 15.58
CA CYS A 65 5.35 -20.01 14.56
C CYS A 65 4.35 -18.85 14.72
N ASN A 66 4.64 -17.85 15.54
CA ASN A 66 3.80 -16.65 15.70
C ASN A 66 4.33 -15.48 14.91
N VAL A 67 3.44 -14.61 14.46
CA VAL A 67 3.83 -13.33 13.84
C VAL A 67 4.12 -12.33 14.96
N PRO A 68 5.31 -11.69 15.01
CA PRO A 68 5.62 -10.73 16.05
C PRO A 68 4.78 -9.45 15.94
N ASP A 69 4.33 -8.89 17.07
CA ASP A 69 3.60 -7.63 17.15
C ASP A 69 4.52 -6.43 17.40
N ASP A 70 5.71 -6.49 16.86
CA ASP A 70 6.73 -5.45 16.92
C ASP A 70 7.17 -5.06 15.51
N PHE A 71 7.23 -3.75 15.25
CA PHE A 71 7.50 -3.22 13.92
C PHE A 71 8.91 -3.57 13.41
N ASP A 72 9.91 -3.46 14.28
CA ASP A 72 11.30 -3.75 13.90
C ASP A 72 11.51 -5.26 13.69
N ALA A 73 10.88 -6.08 14.52
CA ALA A 73 10.86 -7.53 14.34
C ALA A 73 10.17 -7.95 13.02
N LEU A 74 9.10 -7.28 12.62
CA LEU A 74 8.47 -7.50 11.31
C LEU A 74 9.40 -7.14 10.15
N LEU A 75 10.19 -6.08 10.28
CA LEU A 75 11.15 -5.68 9.24
C LEU A 75 12.34 -6.64 9.09
N GLU A 76 12.65 -7.44 10.12
CA GLU A 76 13.68 -8.50 10.03
C GLU A 76 13.21 -9.70 9.18
N LEU A 77 11.90 -9.88 9.02
CA LEU A 77 11.35 -11.02 8.29
C LEU A 77 11.64 -10.88 6.78
N PRO A 78 12.20 -11.91 6.14
CA PRO A 78 12.46 -11.91 4.70
C PRO A 78 11.20 -11.61 3.88
N GLY A 79 11.31 -10.70 2.91
CA GLY A 79 10.20 -10.28 2.06
C GLY A 79 9.19 -9.34 2.72
N VAL A 80 9.37 -8.97 3.99
CA VAL A 80 8.53 -8.00 4.70
C VAL A 80 9.19 -6.63 4.66
N GLY A 81 8.67 -5.76 3.83
CA GLY A 81 9.09 -4.36 3.78
C GLY A 81 8.25 -3.47 4.69
N ARG A 82 8.63 -2.19 4.79
CA ARG A 82 7.98 -1.18 5.63
C ARG A 82 6.47 -1.06 5.39
N LYS A 83 6.04 -1.13 4.13
CA LYS A 83 4.61 -1.12 3.79
C LYS A 83 3.87 -2.31 4.40
N SER A 84 4.42 -3.52 4.25
CA SER A 84 3.81 -4.75 4.79
C SER A 84 3.83 -4.77 6.31
N ALA A 85 4.91 -4.31 6.94
CA ALA A 85 5.00 -4.20 8.40
C ALA A 85 3.93 -3.24 8.95
N ASN A 86 3.76 -2.04 8.37
CA ASN A 86 2.69 -1.11 8.77
C ASN A 86 1.30 -1.72 8.57
N LEU A 87 1.07 -2.44 7.46
CA LEU A 87 -0.22 -3.09 7.22
C LEU A 87 -0.52 -4.15 8.29
N ILE A 88 0.45 -4.97 8.65
CA ILE A 88 0.31 -5.98 9.71
C ILE A 88 0.06 -5.30 11.07
N MET A 89 0.81 -4.27 11.40
CA MET A 89 0.62 -3.53 12.64
C MET A 89 -0.78 -2.94 12.76
N GLY A 90 -1.29 -2.30 11.69
CA GLY A 90 -2.62 -1.69 11.68
C GLY A 90 -3.74 -2.71 11.63
N ASP A 91 -3.74 -3.59 10.63
CA ASP A 91 -4.89 -4.43 10.31
C ASP A 91 -4.96 -5.70 11.16
N VAL A 92 -3.83 -6.24 11.59
CA VAL A 92 -3.80 -7.48 12.39
C VAL A 92 -3.71 -7.17 13.88
N PHE A 93 -2.86 -6.24 14.28
CA PHE A 93 -2.61 -5.95 15.70
C PHE A 93 -3.35 -4.72 16.23
N GLY A 94 -4.05 -3.95 15.37
CA GLY A 94 -4.75 -2.73 15.78
C GLY A 94 -3.82 -1.66 16.37
N ARG A 95 -2.54 -1.69 15.99
CA ARG A 95 -1.55 -0.72 16.43
C ARG A 95 -1.53 0.50 15.49
N PRO A 96 -1.10 1.66 15.97
CA PRO A 96 -0.89 2.82 15.11
C PRO A 96 -0.01 2.49 13.90
N ALA A 97 -0.50 2.77 12.71
CA ALA A 97 0.22 2.49 11.47
C ALA A 97 -0.13 3.50 10.37
N ILE A 98 0.83 3.81 9.51
CA ILE A 98 0.61 4.59 8.28
C ILE A 98 1.15 3.79 7.09
N VAL A 99 0.25 3.31 6.25
CA VAL A 99 0.57 2.51 5.07
C VAL A 99 0.75 3.42 3.87
N THR A 100 1.99 3.71 3.50
CA THR A 100 2.31 4.56 2.34
C THR A 100 2.37 3.75 1.05
N ASP A 101 1.21 3.47 0.51
CA ASP A 101 1.07 2.89 -0.83
C ASP A 101 1.02 3.96 -1.92
N THR A 102 0.86 3.55 -3.17
CA THR A 102 0.78 4.46 -4.32
C THR A 102 -0.43 5.41 -4.24
N HIS A 103 -1.54 5.00 -3.63
CA HIS A 103 -2.70 5.86 -3.40
C HIS A 103 -2.38 6.92 -2.34
N CYS A 104 -1.85 6.50 -1.20
CA CYS A 104 -1.45 7.39 -0.12
C CYS A 104 -0.49 8.48 -0.62
N ILE A 105 0.61 8.09 -1.27
CA ILE A 105 1.61 9.03 -1.80
C ILE A 105 0.97 10.02 -2.78
N ARG A 106 0.16 9.52 -3.73
CA ARG A 106 -0.48 10.36 -4.75
C ARG A 106 -1.47 11.34 -4.14
N LEU A 107 -2.40 10.85 -3.31
CA LEU A 107 -3.47 11.66 -2.76
C LEU A 107 -2.95 12.68 -1.76
N CYS A 108 -2.02 12.31 -0.88
CA CYS A 108 -1.44 13.24 0.08
C CYS A 108 -0.72 14.40 -0.62
N ASN A 109 -0.05 14.15 -1.74
CA ASN A 109 0.53 15.21 -2.56
C ASN A 109 -0.53 16.07 -3.25
N ARG A 110 -1.58 15.45 -3.84
CA ARG A 110 -2.68 16.19 -4.51
C ARG A 110 -3.48 17.05 -3.54
N ILE A 111 -3.83 16.50 -2.38
CA ILE A 111 -4.58 17.23 -1.35
C ILE A 111 -3.74 18.38 -0.78
N GLY A 112 -2.42 18.21 -0.68
CA GLY A 112 -1.49 19.17 -0.09
C GLY A 112 -1.09 18.85 1.35
N LEU A 113 -1.29 17.61 1.80
CA LEU A 113 -0.84 17.14 3.11
C LEU A 113 0.67 16.96 3.18
N VAL A 114 1.30 16.67 2.04
CA VAL A 114 2.75 16.66 1.86
C VAL A 114 3.09 17.44 0.59
N ASP A 115 4.32 17.93 0.49
CA ASP A 115 4.73 18.77 -0.62
C ASP A 115 5.75 18.05 -1.51
N ASN A 116 5.25 17.54 -2.65
CA ASN A 116 6.02 16.86 -3.71
C ASN A 116 6.95 15.75 -3.20
N ILE A 117 6.56 15.05 -2.15
CA ILE A 117 7.32 13.92 -1.59
C ILE A 117 6.88 12.62 -2.28
N LYS A 118 7.83 11.93 -2.92
CA LYS A 118 7.58 10.66 -3.64
C LYS A 118 8.11 9.43 -2.89
N GLU A 119 9.08 9.62 -2.00
CA GLU A 119 9.66 8.52 -1.22
C GLU A 119 8.71 8.06 -0.12
N PRO A 120 8.31 6.77 -0.10
CA PRO A 120 7.30 6.26 0.85
C PRO A 120 7.63 6.56 2.32
N LYS A 121 8.88 6.32 2.73
CA LYS A 121 9.30 6.57 4.11
C LYS A 121 9.20 8.04 4.50
N LYS A 122 9.53 8.95 3.60
CA LYS A 122 9.42 10.40 3.88
C LYS A 122 7.96 10.84 3.97
N VAL A 123 7.08 10.30 3.12
CA VAL A 123 5.64 10.53 3.22
C VAL A 123 5.11 10.02 4.55
N GLU A 124 5.44 8.80 4.95
CA GLU A 124 5.06 8.22 6.24
C GLU A 124 5.48 9.13 7.40
N MET A 125 6.76 9.53 7.45
CA MET A 125 7.28 10.38 8.52
C MET A 125 6.66 11.79 8.53
N ALA A 126 6.27 12.33 7.38
CA ALA A 126 5.54 13.59 7.31
C ALA A 126 4.10 13.45 7.84
N LEU A 127 3.42 12.36 7.48
CA LEU A 127 2.06 12.08 7.92
C LEU A 127 1.96 11.81 9.42
N TRP A 128 2.95 11.17 10.03
CA TRP A 128 3.02 10.98 11.49
C TRP A 128 2.99 12.29 12.29
N LYS A 129 3.35 13.43 11.67
CA LYS A 129 3.33 14.74 12.33
C LYS A 129 1.95 15.39 12.35
N ILE A 130 1.04 14.95 11.48
CA ILE A 130 -0.26 15.58 11.24
C ILE A 130 -1.44 14.66 11.46
N ILE A 131 -1.26 13.35 11.32
CA ILE A 131 -2.32 12.36 11.54
C ILE A 131 -2.19 11.80 12.95
N PRO A 132 -3.27 11.86 13.76
CA PRO A 132 -3.28 11.21 15.07
C PRO A 132 -2.96 9.71 14.94
N PRO A 133 -2.12 9.14 15.80
CA PRO A 133 -1.65 7.75 15.68
C PRO A 133 -2.80 6.72 15.52
N GLN A 134 -3.89 6.88 16.27
CA GLN A 134 -5.05 6.00 16.24
C GLN A 134 -5.85 6.08 14.93
N GLU A 135 -5.71 7.15 14.16
CA GLU A 135 -6.42 7.37 12.89
C GLU A 135 -5.63 6.88 11.66
N GLY A 136 -4.36 6.55 11.85
CA GLY A 136 -3.43 6.32 10.75
C GLY A 136 -3.85 5.21 9.79
N SER A 137 -4.27 4.05 10.30
CA SER A 137 -4.71 2.92 9.48
C SER A 137 -5.99 3.24 8.72
N ASP A 138 -7.02 3.75 9.40
CA ASP A 138 -8.29 4.16 8.78
C ASP A 138 -8.10 5.25 7.73
N PHE A 139 -7.25 6.23 8.00
CA PHE A 139 -6.88 7.27 7.05
C PHE A 139 -6.31 6.66 5.76
N CYS A 140 -5.37 5.72 5.87
CA CYS A 140 -4.78 5.07 4.71
C CYS A 140 -5.80 4.25 3.91
N HIS A 141 -6.69 3.50 4.55
CA HIS A 141 -7.77 2.76 3.89
C HIS A 141 -8.71 3.69 3.14
N ARG A 142 -9.16 4.79 3.77
CA ARG A 142 -9.99 5.82 3.12
C ARG A 142 -9.32 6.43 1.90
N LEU A 143 -7.99 6.63 1.92
CA LEU A 143 -7.25 7.11 0.75
C LEU A 143 -7.23 6.09 -0.38
N VAL A 144 -7.13 4.81 -0.10
CA VAL A 144 -7.21 3.75 -1.12
C VAL A 144 -8.59 3.76 -1.78
N ASP A 145 -9.66 3.76 -1.00
CA ASP A 145 -11.03 3.75 -1.52
C ASP A 145 -11.33 5.01 -2.33
N HIS A 146 -10.98 6.17 -1.80
CA HIS A 146 -11.12 7.45 -2.49
C HIS A 146 -10.28 7.50 -3.77
N GLY A 147 -9.07 6.94 -3.73
CA GLY A 147 -8.16 6.88 -4.88
C GLY A 147 -8.62 5.94 -5.99
N ARG A 148 -9.43 4.93 -5.65
CA ARG A 148 -10.06 4.02 -6.61
C ARG A 148 -11.33 4.61 -7.21
N ALA A 149 -12.16 5.24 -6.38
CA ALA A 149 -13.50 5.69 -6.76
C ALA A 149 -13.55 7.12 -7.34
N VAL A 150 -12.73 8.03 -6.85
CA VAL A 150 -12.82 9.46 -7.15
C VAL A 150 -11.49 10.03 -7.66
N CYS A 151 -10.43 9.96 -6.86
CA CYS A 151 -9.14 10.55 -7.19
C CYS A 151 -8.25 9.56 -7.94
N THR A 152 -8.65 9.21 -9.16
CA THR A 152 -8.02 8.18 -10.00
C THR A 152 -6.61 8.57 -10.47
N ALA A 153 -5.78 7.54 -10.80
CA ALA A 153 -4.41 7.75 -11.29
C ALA A 153 -4.31 7.81 -12.82
N ARG A 154 -5.12 7.00 -13.50
CA ARG A 154 -5.02 6.78 -14.95
C ARG A 154 -5.96 7.65 -15.79
N THR A 155 -6.97 8.20 -15.16
CA THR A 155 -7.97 9.08 -15.77
C THR A 155 -8.01 10.40 -15.04
N THR A 156 -8.63 11.42 -15.62
CA THR A 156 -8.90 12.69 -14.93
C THR A 156 -9.69 12.42 -13.65
N PRO A 157 -9.25 12.92 -12.49
CA PRO A 157 -9.98 12.76 -11.24
C PRO A 157 -11.36 13.40 -11.32
N TYR A 158 -12.32 12.82 -10.60
CA TYR A 158 -13.70 13.33 -10.52
C TYR A 158 -13.82 14.44 -9.45
N CYS A 159 -13.09 15.55 -9.65
CA CYS A 159 -13.01 16.63 -8.67
C CYS A 159 -14.37 17.31 -8.39
N GLU A 160 -15.30 17.31 -9.35
CA GLU A 160 -16.62 17.91 -9.19
C GLU A 160 -17.48 17.22 -8.13
N ARG A 161 -17.30 15.89 -7.95
CA ARG A 161 -18.01 15.09 -6.94
C ARG A 161 -17.14 14.73 -5.74
N CYS A 162 -15.96 15.32 -5.63
CA CYS A 162 -15.01 15.02 -4.56
C CYS A 162 -15.40 15.77 -3.28
N CYS A 163 -15.55 15.03 -2.17
CA CYS A 163 -15.82 15.60 -0.85
C CYS A 163 -14.68 16.47 -0.30
N LEU A 164 -13.48 16.37 -0.87
CA LEU A 164 -12.30 17.14 -0.48
C LEU A 164 -12.05 18.35 -1.38
N ARG A 165 -12.94 18.64 -2.34
CA ARG A 165 -12.74 19.67 -3.36
C ARG A 165 -12.34 21.02 -2.77
N ASP A 166 -13.03 21.46 -1.72
CA ASP A 166 -12.87 22.80 -1.17
C ASP A 166 -11.54 22.99 -0.39
N VAL A 167 -10.87 21.89 -0.03
CA VAL A 167 -9.60 21.91 0.71
C VAL A 167 -8.44 21.30 -0.08
N CYS A 168 -8.71 20.80 -1.29
CA CYS A 168 -7.73 20.07 -2.10
C CYS A 168 -6.92 21.03 -2.98
N ARG A 169 -5.60 21.09 -2.78
CA ARG A 169 -4.69 21.91 -3.58
C ARG A 169 -4.81 21.62 -5.07
N TYR A 170 -4.83 20.36 -5.48
CA TYR A 170 -4.96 19.98 -6.89
C TYR A 170 -6.26 20.47 -7.52
N ALA A 171 -7.38 20.40 -6.83
CA ALA A 171 -8.66 20.85 -7.34
C ALA A 171 -8.70 22.38 -7.55
N HIS A 172 -8.02 23.15 -6.70
CA HIS A 172 -7.87 24.59 -6.87
C HIS A 172 -6.94 24.96 -8.02
N GLU A 173 -5.82 24.27 -8.18
CA GLU A 173 -4.86 24.49 -9.27
C GLU A 173 -5.48 24.18 -10.64
N GLU A 174 -6.19 23.05 -10.78
CA GLU A 174 -6.94 22.70 -12.00
C GLU A 174 -8.08 23.68 -12.30
N GLY A 175 -8.80 24.14 -11.27
CA GLY A 175 -9.84 25.17 -11.41
C GLY A 175 -9.31 26.48 -11.94
N LEU A 176 -8.13 26.92 -11.50
CA LEU A 176 -7.45 28.11 -12.00
C LEU A 176 -6.98 27.93 -13.45
N SER A 177 -6.51 26.76 -13.82
CA SER A 177 -6.09 26.43 -15.19
C SER A 177 -7.26 26.55 -16.18
N LEU A 178 -8.45 26.09 -15.80
CA LEU A 178 -9.64 26.18 -16.64
C LEU A 178 -10.16 27.63 -16.80
N ILE A 179 -9.98 28.49 -15.81
CA ILE A 179 -10.34 29.92 -15.89
C ILE A 179 -9.45 30.65 -16.87
N HIS A 180 -8.16 30.33 -16.94
CA HIS A 180 -7.23 30.93 -17.89
C HIS A 180 -7.47 30.53 -19.36
N ILE A 181 -8.08 29.37 -19.62
CA ILE A 181 -8.43 28.92 -20.97
C ILE A 181 -9.70 29.59 -21.50
N SER A 182 -10.54 30.15 -20.62
CA SER A 182 -11.84 30.75 -20.97
C SER A 182 -11.80 32.29 -21.18
N GLU A 183 -10.64 32.95 -21.13
CA GLU A 183 -10.58 34.37 -21.51
C GLU A 183 -10.64 34.50 -23.04
N PRO A 184 -11.71 35.11 -23.60
CA PRO A 184 -11.77 35.38 -25.03
C PRO A 184 -10.77 36.46 -25.37
N THR A 185 -9.87 36.14 -26.30
CA THR A 185 -9.00 37.11 -26.92
C THR A 185 -9.80 38.29 -27.47
N ARG A 186 -9.77 39.43 -26.78
CA ARG A 186 -10.26 40.70 -27.30
C ARG A 186 -9.46 41.01 -28.58
N ARG A 187 -10.09 40.78 -29.73
CA ARG A 187 -9.65 41.35 -30.98
C ARG A 187 -9.74 42.87 -30.84
N ARG A 188 -8.59 43.52 -30.83
CA ARG A 188 -8.51 44.98 -31.12
C ARG A 188 -8.72 45.12 -32.62
N GLY A 189 -9.84 45.78 -33.00
CA GLY A 189 -10.06 46.42 -34.27
C GLY A 189 -9.30 47.74 -34.34
#